data_1a4c74d58673f163d8fc1b65260a6631
#
_entry.id   1a4c74d58673f163d8fc1b65260a6631
#
_cell.length_a   1.000
_cell.length_b   1.000
_cell.length_c   1.000
_cell.angle_alpha   90.00
_cell.angle_beta   90.00
_cell.angle_gamma   90.00
#
_symmetry.space_group_name_H-M   'P 1'
#
loop_
_entity.id
_entity.type
_entity.pdbx_description
1 polymer ?
#
loop_
_entity_poly.entity_id
_entity_poly.type
_entity_poly.pdbx_seq_one_letter_code
_entity_poly.pdbx_strand_id
1 'polypeptide(L)'
;MSKGRVLVVDDDKTLVRLMREALTKAEYDVVTASNGIDALQELYAKQPDLVILDVMMPRMDGWETATRIRQMIQVPLIMLTAKDEESDKLKGFAVGVDDYVTKPFSFAEIIARVHAVLHRSRQVPPDHKPKRYSSGDLVIDTDARRVTKGGKVIELTPTEYRLLAALAENAGRVLSHEQLLNKVWGYEFGEDTGYVKRYIWYLRRKVEDDPRKPEHILTERGFGYLFQGD
;
A
#
# COMPACT_ATOMS: atom_id res chain seq x y z
N MET A 1 -10.49 -1.24 -23.82
CA MET A 1 -10.55 -0.22 -22.74
C MET A 1 -9.31 -0.34 -21.88
N SER A 2 -8.69 0.76 -21.47
CA SER A 2 -7.49 0.72 -20.61
C SER A 2 -7.82 0.09 -19.24
N LYS A 3 -6.89 -0.72 -18.72
CA LYS A 3 -6.99 -1.34 -17.37
C LYS A 3 -6.75 -0.35 -16.23
N GLY A 4 -6.28 0.87 -16.55
CA GLY A 4 -6.00 1.94 -15.61
C GLY A 4 -4.81 2.77 -16.06
N ARG A 5 -4.61 3.92 -15.41
CA ARG A 5 -3.50 4.83 -15.68
C ARG A 5 -2.39 4.64 -14.66
N VAL A 6 -1.17 4.42 -15.14
CA VAL A 6 0.03 4.23 -14.32
C VAL A 6 1.01 5.37 -14.57
N LEU A 7 1.44 6.06 -13.52
CA LEU A 7 2.53 7.01 -13.57
C LEU A 7 3.84 6.29 -13.24
N VAL A 8 4.79 6.34 -14.16
CA VAL A 8 6.15 5.77 -14.00
C VAL A 8 7.13 6.91 -13.80
N VAL A 9 7.87 6.88 -12.69
CA VAL A 9 8.81 7.92 -12.29
C VAL A 9 10.19 7.31 -12.05
N ASP A 10 11.13 7.61 -12.91
CA ASP A 10 12.53 7.18 -12.82
C ASP A 10 13.39 8.13 -13.69
N ASP A 11 14.61 8.44 -13.30
CA ASP A 11 15.51 9.30 -14.07
C ASP A 11 16.23 8.56 -15.21
N ASP A 12 16.24 7.23 -15.19
CA ASP A 12 16.72 6.41 -16.31
C ASP A 12 15.68 6.38 -17.45
N LYS A 13 15.91 7.23 -18.44
CA LYS A 13 15.06 7.34 -19.64
C LYS A 13 14.89 6.02 -20.39
N THR A 14 15.90 5.15 -20.36
CA THR A 14 15.85 3.84 -21.02
C THR A 14 14.90 2.91 -20.30
N LEU A 15 15.01 2.83 -18.97
CA LEU A 15 14.12 2.05 -18.13
C LEU A 15 12.66 2.54 -18.26
N VAL A 16 12.45 3.86 -18.17
CA VAL A 16 11.11 4.48 -18.33
C VAL A 16 10.49 4.11 -19.68
N ARG A 17 11.27 4.17 -20.78
CA ARG A 17 10.79 3.79 -22.11
C ARG A 17 10.37 2.32 -22.17
N LEU A 18 11.22 1.42 -21.66
CA LEU A 18 10.94 -0.03 -21.65
C LEU A 18 9.73 -0.37 -20.78
N MET A 19 9.60 0.26 -19.60
CA MET A 19 8.43 0.09 -18.74
C MET A 19 7.16 0.59 -19.39
N ARG A 20 7.21 1.76 -20.06
CA ARG A 20 6.07 2.28 -20.84
C ARG A 20 5.64 1.27 -21.90
N GLU A 21 6.58 0.75 -22.71
CA GLU A 21 6.28 -0.25 -23.75
C GLU A 21 5.64 -1.51 -23.17
N ALA A 22 6.20 -2.04 -22.07
CA ALA A 22 5.70 -3.25 -21.41
C ALA A 22 4.30 -3.06 -20.82
N LEU A 23 4.07 -1.96 -20.09
CA LEU A 23 2.78 -1.65 -19.48
C LEU A 23 1.70 -1.31 -20.52
N THR A 24 2.08 -0.62 -21.62
CA THR A 24 1.15 -0.33 -22.73
C THR A 24 0.72 -1.60 -23.43
N LYS A 25 1.63 -2.55 -23.66
CA LYS A 25 1.29 -3.90 -24.18
C LYS A 25 0.34 -4.66 -23.23
N ALA A 26 0.44 -4.42 -21.93
CA ALA A 26 -0.45 -4.99 -20.92
C ALA A 26 -1.76 -4.20 -20.77
N GLU A 27 -2.05 -3.25 -21.69
CA GLU A 27 -3.27 -2.44 -21.79
C GLU A 27 -3.43 -1.37 -20.67
N TYR A 28 -2.33 -0.88 -20.10
CA TYR A 28 -2.34 0.29 -19.20
C TYR A 28 -2.11 1.60 -19.99
N ASP A 29 -2.75 2.68 -19.54
CA ASP A 29 -2.41 4.05 -19.96
C ASP A 29 -1.21 4.53 -19.14
N VAL A 30 -0.11 4.93 -19.79
CA VAL A 30 1.15 5.20 -19.10
C VAL A 30 1.56 6.65 -19.24
N VAL A 31 1.64 7.33 -18.10
CA VAL A 31 2.24 8.65 -17.94
C VAL A 31 3.64 8.49 -17.37
N THR A 32 4.57 9.37 -17.69
CA THR A 32 5.96 9.25 -17.21
C THR A 32 6.49 10.57 -16.71
N ALA A 33 7.33 10.53 -15.68
CA ALA A 33 8.09 11.65 -15.17
C ALA A 33 9.55 11.24 -14.93
N SER A 34 10.46 12.21 -14.92
CA SER A 34 11.91 11.96 -14.79
C SER A 34 12.48 12.37 -13.43
N ASN A 35 11.68 12.86 -12.53
CA ASN A 35 12.02 13.26 -11.16
C ASN A 35 10.74 13.52 -10.35
N GLY A 36 10.90 13.71 -9.03
CA GLY A 36 9.78 13.89 -8.13
C GLY A 36 8.95 15.15 -8.39
N ILE A 37 9.55 16.24 -8.85
CA ILE A 37 8.82 17.49 -9.14
C ILE A 37 7.87 17.30 -10.32
N ASP A 38 8.37 16.75 -11.42
CA ASP A 38 7.56 16.44 -12.60
C ASP A 38 6.48 15.41 -12.26
N ALA A 39 6.81 14.43 -11.39
CA ALA A 39 5.85 13.42 -10.92
C ALA A 39 4.65 14.05 -10.20
N LEU A 40 4.86 15.04 -9.33
CA LEU A 40 3.78 15.74 -8.64
C LEU A 40 2.89 16.55 -9.61
N GLN A 41 3.48 17.13 -10.65
CA GLN A 41 2.73 17.84 -11.70
C GLN A 41 1.86 16.87 -12.50
N GLU A 42 2.43 15.76 -12.97
CA GLU A 42 1.71 14.73 -13.71
C GLU A 42 0.63 14.05 -12.85
N LEU A 43 0.90 13.84 -11.56
CA LEU A 43 -0.07 13.32 -10.61
C LEU A 43 -1.34 14.19 -10.57
N TYR A 44 -1.15 15.50 -10.44
CA TYR A 44 -2.26 16.45 -10.39
C TYR A 44 -3.00 16.53 -11.72
N ALA A 45 -2.28 16.63 -12.83
CA ALA A 45 -2.84 16.84 -14.16
C ALA A 45 -3.55 15.58 -14.72
N LYS A 46 -3.03 14.40 -14.44
CA LYS A 46 -3.47 13.15 -15.07
C LYS A 46 -4.22 12.19 -14.13
N GLN A 47 -4.17 12.42 -12.82
CA GLN A 47 -4.83 11.60 -11.79
C GLN A 47 -4.63 10.10 -12.03
N PRO A 48 -3.40 9.57 -11.93
CA PRO A 48 -3.12 8.16 -12.16
C PRO A 48 -3.78 7.28 -11.10
N ASP A 49 -4.11 6.05 -11.48
CA ASP A 49 -4.65 5.02 -10.59
C ASP A 49 -3.56 4.34 -9.75
N LEU A 50 -2.29 4.45 -10.16
CA LEU A 50 -1.12 3.87 -9.49
C LEU A 50 0.14 4.63 -9.89
N VAL A 51 1.09 4.74 -8.96
CA VAL A 51 2.42 5.32 -9.20
C VAL A 51 3.49 4.27 -8.98
N ILE A 52 4.41 4.12 -9.93
CA ILE A 52 5.67 3.39 -9.79
C ILE A 52 6.76 4.46 -9.66
N LEU A 53 7.54 4.38 -8.58
CA LEU A 53 8.45 5.46 -8.18
C LEU A 53 9.82 4.91 -7.82
N ASP A 54 10.84 5.35 -8.54
CA ASP A 54 12.22 5.07 -8.16
C ASP A 54 12.62 5.82 -6.89
N VAL A 55 13.42 5.17 -6.04
CA VAL A 55 13.96 5.76 -4.82
C VAL A 55 15.05 6.77 -5.13
N MET A 56 15.98 6.41 -6.02
CA MET A 56 17.21 7.16 -6.26
C MET A 56 17.04 8.09 -7.47
N MET A 57 16.54 9.29 -7.23
CA MET A 57 16.38 10.29 -8.29
C MET A 57 17.02 11.63 -7.92
N PRO A 58 17.49 12.42 -8.93
CA PRO A 58 18.00 13.76 -8.71
C PRO A 58 16.89 14.76 -8.33
N ARG A 59 17.26 15.86 -7.67
CA ARG A 59 16.42 16.98 -7.24
C ARG A 59 15.48 16.67 -6.11
N MET A 60 14.61 15.69 -6.26
CA MET A 60 13.67 15.22 -5.26
C MET A 60 13.66 13.70 -5.34
N ASP A 61 14.11 13.04 -4.28
CA ASP A 61 14.18 11.58 -4.20
C ASP A 61 12.79 10.95 -4.11
N GLY A 62 12.74 9.62 -4.25
CA GLY A 62 11.49 8.89 -4.21
C GLY A 62 10.79 8.96 -2.86
N TRP A 63 11.52 9.04 -1.75
CA TRP A 63 10.94 9.12 -0.41
C TRP A 63 10.24 10.44 -0.15
N GLU A 64 10.89 11.54 -0.51
CA GLU A 64 10.30 12.87 -0.42
C GLU A 64 9.09 12.98 -1.36
N THR A 65 9.21 12.45 -2.59
CA THR A 65 8.11 12.42 -3.57
C THR A 65 6.93 11.63 -3.03
N ALA A 66 7.14 10.43 -2.51
CA ALA A 66 6.09 9.60 -1.93
C ALA A 66 5.40 10.27 -0.73
N THR A 67 6.18 10.93 0.13
CA THR A 67 5.64 11.70 1.27
C THR A 67 4.72 12.82 0.79
N ARG A 68 5.13 13.58 -0.23
CA ARG A 68 4.30 14.67 -0.80
C ARG A 68 3.05 14.13 -1.50
N ILE A 69 3.16 13.01 -2.22
CA ILE A 69 1.99 12.33 -2.81
C ILE A 69 0.98 11.98 -1.73
N ARG A 70 1.42 11.39 -0.60
CA ARG A 70 0.54 10.99 0.51
C ARG A 70 -0.17 12.18 1.19
N GLN A 71 0.45 13.35 1.18
CA GLN A 71 -0.17 14.59 1.65
C GLN A 71 -1.27 15.11 0.71
N MET A 72 -1.23 14.73 -0.56
CA MET A 72 -2.17 15.20 -1.59
C MET A 72 -3.30 14.20 -1.83
N ILE A 73 -2.97 12.92 -2.02
CA ILE A 73 -3.94 11.87 -2.40
C ILE A 73 -3.52 10.49 -1.90
N GLN A 74 -4.51 9.58 -1.80
CA GLN A 74 -4.31 8.18 -1.43
C GLN A 74 -4.25 7.28 -2.68
N VAL A 75 -3.28 7.50 -3.56
CA VAL A 75 -3.03 6.65 -4.73
C VAL A 75 -2.09 5.49 -4.36
N PRO A 76 -2.30 4.26 -4.87
CA PRO A 76 -1.35 3.17 -4.68
C PRO A 76 0.04 3.50 -5.19
N LEU A 77 1.09 3.15 -4.39
CA LEU A 77 2.49 3.40 -4.67
C LEU A 77 3.28 2.10 -4.69
N ILE A 78 4.01 1.84 -5.78
CA ILE A 78 5.03 0.79 -5.88
C ILE A 78 6.39 1.48 -5.93
N MET A 79 7.28 1.18 -4.98
CA MET A 79 8.64 1.73 -4.97
C MET A 79 9.61 0.79 -5.67
N LEU A 80 10.48 1.35 -6.50
CA LEU A 80 11.64 0.65 -7.07
C LEU A 80 12.87 0.97 -6.21
N THR A 81 13.57 -0.04 -5.71
CA THR A 81 14.70 0.15 -4.80
C THR A 81 15.87 -0.75 -5.16
N ALA A 82 17.09 -0.35 -4.80
CA ALA A 82 18.26 -1.22 -4.90
C ALA A 82 18.22 -2.30 -3.79
N LYS A 83 18.86 -3.45 -4.03
CA LYS A 83 18.75 -4.68 -3.23
C LYS A 83 19.22 -4.55 -1.77
N ASP A 84 20.04 -3.56 -1.43
CA ASP A 84 20.84 -3.58 -0.20
C ASP A 84 20.45 -2.58 0.89
N GLU A 85 19.33 -1.86 0.75
CA GLU A 85 18.95 -0.86 1.74
C GLU A 85 17.75 -1.29 2.60
N GLU A 86 18.05 -2.09 3.62
CA GLU A 86 17.07 -2.40 4.69
C GLU A 86 16.56 -1.10 5.37
N SER A 87 17.40 -0.05 5.40
CA SER A 87 17.05 1.29 5.86
C SER A 87 16.00 1.97 4.98
N ASP A 88 16.01 1.75 3.67
CA ASP A 88 15.04 2.33 2.73
C ASP A 88 13.68 1.64 2.82
N LYS A 89 13.66 0.34 3.05
CA LYS A 89 12.42 -0.38 3.36
C LYS A 89 11.76 0.19 4.63
N LEU A 90 12.55 0.59 5.63
CA LEU A 90 12.03 1.21 6.85
C LEU A 90 11.41 2.59 6.61
N LYS A 91 12.03 3.44 5.79
CA LYS A 91 11.50 4.76 5.42
C LYS A 91 10.19 4.65 4.65
N GLY A 92 10.13 3.73 3.68
CA GLY A 92 8.97 3.59 2.81
C GLY A 92 7.73 3.06 3.51
N PHE A 93 7.89 2.22 4.52
CA PHE A 93 6.76 1.82 5.36
C PHE A 93 6.18 3.00 6.15
N ALA A 94 7.03 3.95 6.59
CA ALA A 94 6.57 5.17 7.25
C ALA A 94 5.71 6.06 6.34
N VAL A 95 5.99 6.04 5.04
CA VAL A 95 5.26 6.79 4.02
C VAL A 95 4.00 6.05 3.54
N GLY A 96 3.84 4.77 3.88
CA GLY A 96 2.69 3.96 3.47
C GLY A 96 2.71 3.56 1.99
N VAL A 97 3.85 3.04 1.54
CA VAL A 97 4.02 2.45 0.21
C VAL A 97 3.26 1.12 0.15
N ASP A 98 2.59 0.83 -0.95
CA ASP A 98 1.74 -0.36 -1.08
C ASP A 98 2.52 -1.62 -1.48
N ASP A 99 3.65 -1.46 -2.20
CA ASP A 99 4.53 -2.54 -2.63
C ASP A 99 5.95 -2.05 -2.92
N TYR A 100 6.93 -2.98 -2.94
CA TYR A 100 8.32 -2.75 -3.27
C TYR A 100 8.80 -3.73 -4.32
N VAL A 101 9.61 -3.25 -5.25
CA VAL A 101 10.30 -4.08 -6.23
C VAL A 101 11.80 -3.76 -6.17
N THR A 102 12.60 -4.78 -5.94
CA THR A 102 14.07 -4.63 -5.91
C THR A 102 14.66 -4.71 -7.30
N LYS A 103 15.52 -3.76 -7.65
CA LYS A 103 16.35 -3.81 -8.87
C LYS A 103 17.49 -4.84 -8.68
N PRO A 104 17.78 -5.74 -9.69
CA PRO A 104 17.10 -5.85 -10.97
C PRO A 104 15.78 -6.64 -10.90
N PHE A 105 14.79 -6.25 -11.70
CA PHE A 105 13.49 -6.90 -11.79
C PHE A 105 13.13 -7.27 -13.24
N SER A 106 12.15 -8.15 -13.41
CA SER A 106 11.56 -8.43 -14.72
C SER A 106 10.34 -7.53 -14.97
N PHE A 107 10.09 -7.17 -16.24
CA PHE A 107 8.87 -6.42 -16.58
C PHE A 107 7.60 -7.24 -16.33
N ALA A 108 7.68 -8.58 -16.42
CA ALA A 108 6.57 -9.45 -16.05
C ALA A 108 6.21 -9.31 -14.56
N GLU A 109 7.20 -9.21 -13.68
CA GLU A 109 7.00 -8.96 -12.25
C GLU A 109 6.31 -7.61 -12.02
N ILE A 110 6.79 -6.53 -12.65
CA ILE A 110 6.17 -5.20 -12.55
C ILE A 110 4.70 -5.26 -12.98
N ILE A 111 4.40 -5.87 -14.12
CA ILE A 111 3.03 -5.98 -14.63
C ILE A 111 2.14 -6.78 -13.67
N ALA A 112 2.63 -7.90 -13.13
CA ALA A 112 1.89 -8.70 -12.16
C ALA A 112 1.58 -7.90 -10.88
N ARG A 113 2.55 -7.14 -10.35
CA ARG A 113 2.38 -6.29 -9.16
C ARG A 113 1.42 -5.13 -9.41
N VAL A 114 1.55 -4.42 -10.54
CA VAL A 114 0.61 -3.37 -10.96
C VAL A 114 -0.81 -3.91 -11.04
N HIS A 115 -0.98 -5.08 -11.70
CA HIS A 115 -2.28 -5.73 -11.79
C HIS A 115 -2.84 -6.07 -10.39
N ALA A 116 -2.05 -6.71 -9.54
CA ALA A 116 -2.45 -7.10 -8.20
C ALA A 116 -2.82 -5.89 -7.34
N VAL A 117 -2.04 -4.82 -7.36
CA VAL A 117 -2.30 -3.60 -6.57
C VAL A 117 -3.56 -2.89 -7.06
N LEU A 118 -3.73 -2.69 -8.38
CA LEU A 118 -4.92 -2.05 -8.96
C LEU A 118 -6.19 -2.89 -8.76
N HIS A 119 -6.09 -4.21 -8.94
CA HIS A 119 -7.22 -5.10 -8.73
C HIS A 119 -7.71 -5.01 -7.27
N ARG A 120 -6.81 -5.06 -6.31
CA ARG A 120 -7.13 -4.95 -4.89
C ARG A 120 -7.70 -3.57 -4.50
N SER A 121 -7.21 -2.49 -5.10
CA SER A 121 -7.72 -1.14 -4.81
C SER A 121 -9.16 -0.93 -5.31
N ARG A 122 -9.57 -1.67 -6.35
CA ARG A 122 -10.89 -1.57 -7.00
C ARG A 122 -11.92 -2.58 -6.48
N GLN A 123 -11.48 -3.68 -5.87
CA GLN A 123 -12.42 -4.69 -5.38
C GLN A 123 -13.22 -4.17 -4.18
N VAL A 124 -14.55 -4.12 -4.39
CA VAL A 124 -15.55 -4.27 -3.34
C VAL A 124 -15.88 -5.77 -3.32
N PRO A 125 -15.76 -6.50 -2.21
CA PRO A 125 -16.16 -7.91 -2.16
C PRO A 125 -17.60 -8.06 -2.63
N PRO A 126 -17.91 -9.05 -3.49
CA PRO A 126 -19.25 -9.21 -4.09
C PRO A 126 -20.39 -9.52 -3.10
N ASP A 127 -20.06 -9.87 -1.85
CA ASP A 127 -21.01 -10.16 -0.76
C ASP A 127 -20.92 -9.14 0.39
N HIS A 128 -20.66 -7.88 0.07
CA HIS A 128 -20.49 -6.85 1.08
C HIS A 128 -21.86 -6.45 1.66
N LYS A 129 -22.30 -7.18 2.68
CA LYS A 129 -23.27 -6.60 3.61
C LYS A 129 -22.56 -5.48 4.37
N PRO A 130 -23.19 -4.29 4.47
CA PRO A 130 -22.62 -3.18 5.24
C PRO A 130 -22.24 -3.70 6.63
N LYS A 131 -20.96 -3.69 6.92
CA LYS A 131 -20.49 -4.16 8.21
C LYS A 131 -19.71 -3.03 8.89
N ARG A 132 -20.16 -2.76 10.08
CA ARG A 132 -19.48 -1.85 10.98
C ARG A 132 -18.84 -2.69 12.08
N TYR A 133 -17.55 -2.53 12.25
CA TYR A 133 -16.79 -3.17 13.33
C TYR A 133 -16.37 -2.12 14.32
N SER A 134 -16.40 -2.45 15.61
CA SER A 134 -15.94 -1.57 16.69
C SER A 134 -14.97 -2.30 17.61
N SER A 135 -14.14 -1.50 18.26
CA SER A 135 -13.25 -1.87 19.34
C SER A 135 -13.07 -0.62 20.21
N GLY A 136 -13.82 -0.51 21.30
CA GLY A 136 -13.87 0.70 22.08
C GLY A 136 -14.26 1.93 21.25
N ASP A 137 -13.40 2.94 21.16
CA ASP A 137 -13.64 4.16 20.39
C ASP A 137 -13.24 4.08 18.90
N LEU A 138 -12.62 2.98 18.48
CA LEU A 138 -12.25 2.70 17.08
C LEU A 138 -13.45 2.09 16.34
N VAL A 139 -13.86 2.73 15.24
CA VAL A 139 -14.96 2.25 14.38
C VAL A 139 -14.48 2.14 12.94
N ILE A 140 -14.76 1.00 12.31
CA ILE A 140 -14.40 0.67 10.94
C ILE A 140 -15.69 0.46 10.15
N ASP A 141 -15.99 1.37 9.25
CA ASP A 141 -17.12 1.30 8.31
C ASP A 141 -16.60 0.80 6.98
N THR A 142 -16.91 -0.45 6.65
CA THR A 142 -16.36 -1.10 5.44
C THR A 142 -17.03 -0.62 4.16
N ASP A 143 -18.26 -0.13 4.21
CA ASP A 143 -18.96 0.41 3.05
C ASP A 143 -18.43 1.77 2.67
N ALA A 144 -18.33 2.64 3.67
CA ALA A 144 -17.76 3.96 3.47
C ALA A 144 -16.23 3.95 3.31
N ARG A 145 -15.58 2.78 3.51
CA ARG A 145 -14.11 2.64 3.63
C ARG A 145 -13.53 3.68 4.60
N ARG A 146 -14.21 3.88 5.71
CA ARG A 146 -13.91 4.94 6.67
C ARG A 146 -13.56 4.36 8.03
N VAL A 147 -12.50 4.87 8.59
CA VAL A 147 -12.08 4.53 9.96
C VAL A 147 -12.15 5.78 10.81
N THR A 148 -12.73 5.65 12.01
CA THR A 148 -12.80 6.74 12.96
C THR A 148 -12.34 6.25 14.34
N LYS A 149 -11.70 7.14 15.11
CA LYS A 149 -11.36 6.94 16.52
C LYS A 149 -11.83 8.14 17.32
N GLY A 150 -12.60 7.90 18.37
CA GLY A 150 -13.21 8.98 19.15
C GLY A 150 -14.03 9.95 18.29
N GLY A 151 -14.67 9.45 17.21
CA GLY A 151 -15.43 10.23 16.24
C GLY A 151 -14.59 11.01 15.22
N LYS A 152 -13.25 11.02 15.32
CA LYS A 152 -12.36 11.66 14.34
C LYS A 152 -11.94 10.67 13.27
N VAL A 153 -11.93 11.12 12.00
CA VAL A 153 -11.49 10.30 10.88
C VAL A 153 -9.99 10.04 10.97
N ILE A 154 -9.61 8.78 10.80
CA ILE A 154 -8.21 8.36 10.65
C ILE A 154 -7.94 8.10 9.18
N GLU A 155 -6.94 8.78 8.63
CA GLU A 155 -6.50 8.54 7.26
C GLU A 155 -5.54 7.36 7.21
N LEU A 156 -5.99 6.30 6.52
CA LEU A 156 -5.21 5.11 6.24
C LEU A 156 -4.87 5.03 4.76
N THR A 157 -3.68 4.53 4.46
CA THR A 157 -3.36 4.17 3.07
C THR A 157 -4.20 2.97 2.63
N PRO A 158 -4.33 2.69 1.33
CA PRO A 158 -5.12 1.55 0.84
C PRO A 158 -4.69 0.22 1.47
N THR A 159 -3.39 0.00 1.68
CA THR A 159 -2.88 -1.24 2.30
C THR A 159 -3.13 -1.29 3.81
N GLU A 160 -2.95 -0.19 4.53
CA GLU A 160 -3.30 -0.12 5.96
C GLU A 160 -4.79 -0.37 6.19
N TYR A 161 -5.65 0.24 5.35
CA TYR A 161 -7.08 0.00 5.43
C TYR A 161 -7.42 -1.48 5.19
N ARG A 162 -6.86 -2.11 4.14
CA ARG A 162 -7.09 -3.54 3.86
C ARG A 162 -6.64 -4.43 5.00
N LEU A 163 -5.49 -4.12 5.61
CA LEU A 163 -4.98 -4.88 6.74
C LEU A 163 -5.91 -4.77 7.96
N LEU A 164 -6.36 -3.55 8.28
CA LEU A 164 -7.31 -3.33 9.37
C LEU A 164 -8.66 -4.00 9.09
N ALA A 165 -9.19 -3.89 7.88
CA ALA A 165 -10.44 -4.52 7.48
C ALA A 165 -10.34 -6.05 7.57
N ALA A 166 -9.25 -6.65 7.08
CA ALA A 166 -9.02 -8.10 7.16
C ALA A 166 -8.98 -8.60 8.62
N LEU A 167 -8.40 -7.83 9.52
CA LEU A 167 -8.36 -8.13 10.95
C LEU A 167 -9.76 -7.99 11.57
N ALA A 168 -10.47 -6.89 11.30
CA ALA A 168 -11.79 -6.59 11.85
C ALA A 168 -12.86 -7.59 11.36
N GLU A 169 -12.82 -8.01 10.09
CA GLU A 169 -13.69 -9.05 9.53
C GLU A 169 -13.52 -10.41 10.20
N ASN A 170 -12.39 -10.62 10.87
CA ASN A 170 -12.07 -11.83 11.63
C ASN A 170 -11.92 -11.51 13.14
N ALA A 171 -12.64 -10.52 13.64
CA ALA A 171 -12.58 -10.13 15.04
C ALA A 171 -12.70 -11.34 15.99
N GLY A 172 -11.91 -11.36 17.04
CA GLY A 172 -11.84 -12.45 18.00
C GLY A 172 -11.09 -13.69 17.51
N ARG A 173 -10.53 -13.67 16.29
CA ARG A 173 -9.73 -14.78 15.74
C ARG A 173 -8.31 -14.35 15.44
N VAL A 174 -7.34 -15.18 15.79
CA VAL A 174 -5.95 -14.95 15.44
C VAL A 174 -5.75 -15.24 13.95
N LEU A 175 -5.21 -14.27 13.21
CA LEU A 175 -4.76 -14.45 11.84
C LEU A 175 -3.24 -14.58 11.82
N SER A 176 -2.72 -15.65 11.20
CA SER A 176 -1.28 -15.83 11.03
C SER A 176 -0.68 -14.78 10.10
N HIS A 177 0.65 -14.61 10.18
CA HIS A 177 1.36 -13.70 9.27
C HIS A 177 1.12 -14.07 7.79
N GLU A 178 1.12 -15.36 7.48
CA GLU A 178 0.86 -15.87 6.13
C GLU A 178 -0.58 -15.59 5.69
N GLN A 179 -1.57 -15.83 6.55
CA GLN A 179 -2.97 -15.52 6.26
C GLN A 179 -3.19 -14.03 5.98
N LEU A 180 -2.57 -13.15 6.77
CA LEU A 180 -2.63 -11.71 6.56
C LEU A 180 -1.90 -11.29 5.28
N LEU A 181 -0.71 -11.86 5.02
CA LEU A 181 0.03 -11.60 3.80
C LEU A 181 -0.83 -11.96 2.57
N ASN A 182 -1.39 -13.16 2.54
CA ASN A 182 -2.22 -13.64 1.44
C ASN A 182 -3.50 -12.80 1.26
N LYS A 183 -4.19 -12.44 2.36
CA LYS A 183 -5.41 -11.62 2.30
C LYS A 183 -5.16 -10.19 1.80
N VAL A 184 -4.05 -9.59 2.19
CA VAL A 184 -3.76 -8.17 1.93
C VAL A 184 -2.93 -7.97 0.68
N TRP A 185 -1.94 -8.84 0.42
CA TRP A 185 -1.00 -8.73 -0.71
C TRP A 185 -1.20 -9.81 -1.78
N GLY A 186 -1.88 -10.91 -1.47
CA GLY A 186 -2.12 -12.02 -2.40
C GLY A 186 -1.06 -13.12 -2.34
N TYR A 187 -1.40 -14.29 -2.88
CA TYR A 187 -0.53 -15.49 -2.86
C TYR A 187 0.77 -15.33 -3.65
N GLU A 188 0.81 -14.40 -4.58
CA GLU A 188 2.00 -14.14 -5.43
C GLU A 188 3.09 -13.34 -4.69
N PHE A 189 2.82 -12.88 -3.47
CA PHE A 189 3.73 -11.98 -2.75
C PHE A 189 4.91 -12.68 -2.07
N GLY A 190 4.96 -14.04 -2.12
CA GLY A 190 6.02 -14.84 -1.51
C GLY A 190 5.89 -15.00 0.01
N GLU A 191 6.98 -15.43 0.65
CA GLU A 191 6.99 -15.80 2.07
C GLU A 191 7.48 -14.68 3.02
N ASP A 192 7.68 -13.44 2.53
CA ASP A 192 8.21 -12.35 3.37
C ASP A 192 7.18 -11.81 4.37
N THR A 193 7.02 -12.55 5.46
CA THR A 193 6.16 -12.16 6.60
C THR A 193 6.61 -10.88 7.31
N GLY A 194 7.79 -10.36 7.00
CA GLY A 194 8.31 -9.10 7.54
C GLY A 194 7.42 -7.90 7.18
N TYR A 195 6.75 -7.95 6.02
CA TYR A 195 5.75 -6.95 5.61
C TYR A 195 4.63 -6.79 6.64
N VAL A 196 3.99 -7.89 7.02
CA VAL A 196 2.86 -7.86 7.96
C VAL A 196 3.25 -7.20 9.28
N LYS A 197 4.39 -7.60 9.87
CA LYS A 197 4.86 -7.02 11.15
C LYS A 197 5.05 -5.50 11.07
N ARG A 198 5.62 -5.02 9.97
CA ARG A 198 5.87 -3.59 9.75
C ARG A 198 4.58 -2.81 9.57
N TYR A 199 3.66 -3.31 8.73
CA TYR A 199 2.36 -2.64 8.53
C TYR A 199 1.50 -2.63 9.80
N ILE A 200 1.52 -3.68 10.61
CA ILE A 200 0.89 -3.71 11.93
C ILE A 200 1.48 -2.62 12.83
N TRP A 201 2.79 -2.43 12.84
CA TRP A 201 3.42 -1.38 13.65
C TRP A 201 2.98 0.02 13.22
N TYR A 202 2.94 0.33 11.90
CA TYR A 202 2.46 1.62 11.41
C TYR A 202 0.96 1.81 11.63
N LEU A 203 0.18 0.78 11.42
CA LEU A 203 -1.26 0.81 11.66
C LEU A 203 -1.55 1.12 13.13
N ARG A 204 -0.85 0.47 14.06
CA ARG A 204 -0.97 0.76 15.51
C ARG A 204 -0.66 2.22 15.83
N ARG A 205 0.32 2.83 15.21
CA ARG A 205 0.63 4.26 15.41
C ARG A 205 -0.50 5.19 15.04
N LYS A 206 -1.43 4.74 14.21
CA LYS A 206 -2.59 5.53 13.78
C LYS A 206 -3.84 5.21 14.57
N VAL A 207 -4.02 3.95 14.98
CA VAL A 207 -5.27 3.51 15.61
C VAL A 207 -5.18 3.28 17.11
N GLU A 208 -4.00 3.06 17.68
CA GLU A 208 -3.81 2.86 19.11
C GLU A 208 -3.42 4.17 19.82
N ASP A 209 -3.73 4.29 21.11
CA ASP A 209 -3.25 5.40 21.94
C ASP A 209 -1.77 5.22 22.29
N ASP A 210 -1.37 4.01 22.67
CA ASP A 210 0.04 3.61 22.82
C ASP A 210 0.33 2.38 21.93
N PRO A 211 1.06 2.54 20.81
CA PRO A 211 1.41 1.44 19.93
C PRO A 211 2.17 0.28 20.60
N ARG A 212 2.78 0.53 21.76
CA ARG A 212 3.52 -0.47 22.58
C ARG A 212 2.60 -1.24 23.51
N LYS A 213 1.41 -0.71 23.79
CA LYS A 213 0.36 -1.33 24.60
C LYS A 213 -0.95 -1.35 23.80
N PRO A 214 -1.00 -2.10 22.69
CA PRO A 214 -2.16 -2.09 21.81
C PRO A 214 -3.39 -2.66 22.50
N GLU A 215 -4.54 -2.02 22.26
CA GLU A 215 -5.86 -2.44 22.78
C GLU A 215 -6.75 -2.98 21.66
N HIS A 216 -6.57 -2.50 20.43
CA HIS A 216 -7.39 -2.88 19.27
C HIS A 216 -6.77 -4.02 18.46
N ILE A 217 -5.46 -3.96 18.20
CA ILE A 217 -4.74 -4.96 17.40
C ILE A 217 -3.74 -5.67 18.30
N LEU A 218 -4.11 -6.81 18.83
CA LEU A 218 -3.28 -7.58 19.75
C LEU A 218 -2.27 -8.47 19.02
N THR A 219 -1.18 -8.82 19.69
CA THR A 219 -0.18 -9.78 19.19
C THR A 219 -0.31 -11.07 19.96
N GLU A 220 -0.60 -12.16 19.24
CA GLU A 220 -0.51 -13.52 19.75
C GLU A 220 0.86 -14.09 19.41
N ARG A 221 1.74 -14.18 20.41
CA ARG A 221 3.14 -14.56 20.23
C ARG A 221 3.25 -15.95 19.61
N GLY A 222 4.01 -16.05 18.53
CA GLY A 222 4.20 -17.28 17.77
C GLY A 222 3.07 -17.60 16.77
N PHE A 223 1.92 -16.91 16.82
CA PHE A 223 0.77 -17.22 15.99
C PHE A 223 0.43 -16.10 14.99
N GLY A 224 0.33 -14.85 15.44
CA GLY A 224 -0.05 -13.76 14.54
C GLY A 224 -0.68 -12.57 15.26
N TYR A 225 -1.77 -12.05 14.69
CA TYR A 225 -2.48 -10.87 15.19
C TYR A 225 -3.98 -11.11 15.31
N LEU A 226 -4.58 -10.43 16.26
CA LEU A 226 -6.00 -10.50 16.60
C LEU A 226 -6.56 -9.08 16.66
N PHE A 227 -7.74 -8.84 16.08
CA PHE A 227 -8.51 -7.63 16.32
C PHE A 227 -9.46 -7.87 17.51
N GLN A 228 -9.35 -7.02 18.52
CA GLN A 228 -10.21 -7.05 19.70
C GLN A 228 -11.52 -6.32 19.37
N GLY A 229 -12.49 -7.05 18.81
CA GLY A 229 -13.85 -6.52 18.59
C GLY A 229 -14.65 -6.44 19.90
N ASP A 230 -15.65 -5.56 19.92
CA ASP A 230 -16.65 -5.46 21.01
C ASP A 230 -17.59 -6.64 21.00
#